data_60aa9146b3967cfc71415549383e16fa
#
_entry.id   60aa9146b3967cfc71415549383e16fa
#
_cell.length_a   1.000
_cell.length_b   1.000
_cell.length_c   1.000
_cell.angle_alpha   90.00
_cell.angle_beta   90.00
_cell.angle_gamma   90.00
#
_symmetry.space_group_name_H-M   'P 1'
#
loop_
_entity.id
_entity.type
_entity.pdbx_description
1 polymer ?
#
loop_
_entity_poly.entity_id
_entity_poly.type
_entity_poly.pdbx_seq_one_letter_code
_entity_poly.pdbx_strand_id
1 'polypeptide(L)'
;MSKFTEAELEYIQSQRLGRLATVNKNGDPQVAAVTFRYNPELDTIDIGGYDNGNTQKFRNVALNGKASFLIDDVLPPWKPRTLEIRGHAEALSEGGETVRSGFSPHLIRITPRRIIFADTTVDPPQHSKRNV
;
A
#
# COMPACT_ATOMS: atom_id res chain seq x y z
N MET A 1 -3.58 16.48 -9.63
CA MET A 1 -2.94 15.48 -10.49
C MET A 1 -2.28 14.40 -9.64
N SER A 2 -2.53 13.14 -9.95
CA SER A 2 -2.00 12.04 -9.16
C SER A 2 -0.49 11.83 -9.38
N LYS A 3 0.20 11.36 -8.33
CA LYS A 3 1.58 10.88 -8.41
C LYS A 3 1.67 9.55 -9.16
N PHE A 4 0.56 8.82 -9.25
CA PHE A 4 0.47 7.55 -9.97
C PHE A 4 0.13 7.79 -11.43
N THR A 5 0.65 6.93 -12.31
CA THR A 5 0.18 6.88 -13.69
C THR A 5 -1.19 6.23 -13.78
N GLU A 6 -1.87 6.41 -14.90
CA GLU A 6 -3.16 5.78 -15.15
C GLU A 6 -3.07 4.25 -15.08
N ALA A 7 -2.01 3.66 -15.67
CA ALA A 7 -1.78 2.22 -15.61
C ALA A 7 -1.58 1.73 -14.18
N GLU A 8 -0.85 2.49 -13.36
CA GLU A 8 -0.64 2.15 -11.95
C GLU A 8 -1.95 2.20 -11.16
N LEU A 9 -2.77 3.23 -11.39
CA LEU A 9 -4.07 3.33 -10.73
C LEU A 9 -5.01 2.20 -11.12
N GLU A 10 -5.04 1.80 -12.38
CA GLU A 10 -5.80 0.64 -12.83
C GLU A 10 -5.36 -0.62 -12.12
N TYR A 11 -4.04 -0.82 -12.00
CA TYR A 11 -3.51 -1.99 -11.29
C TYR A 11 -3.88 -1.97 -9.81
N ILE A 12 -3.70 -0.85 -9.13
CA ILE A 12 -4.07 -0.70 -7.70
C ILE A 12 -5.53 -1.09 -7.50
N GLN A 13 -6.43 -0.61 -8.34
CA GLN A 13 -7.86 -0.81 -8.20
C GLN A 13 -8.30 -2.23 -8.59
N SER A 14 -7.47 -2.97 -9.31
CA SER A 14 -7.75 -4.35 -9.69
C SER A 14 -7.41 -5.36 -8.59
N GLN A 15 -6.69 -4.96 -7.55
CA GLN A 15 -6.22 -5.85 -6.50
C GLN A 15 -6.92 -5.58 -5.17
N ARG A 16 -7.08 -6.61 -4.36
CA ARG A 16 -7.84 -6.52 -3.09
C ARG A 16 -6.95 -6.65 -1.86
N LEU A 17 -5.81 -7.31 -1.99
CA LEU A 17 -4.84 -7.45 -0.91
C LEU A 17 -3.51 -6.89 -1.35
N GLY A 18 -2.83 -6.27 -0.40
CA GLY A 18 -1.45 -5.85 -0.53
C GLY A 18 -0.62 -6.39 0.61
N ARG A 19 0.67 -6.12 0.56
CA ARG A 19 1.64 -6.53 1.58
C ARG A 19 2.23 -5.26 2.16
N LEU A 20 2.04 -5.07 3.47
CA LEU A 20 2.58 -3.90 4.16
C LEU A 20 3.80 -4.32 4.96
N ALA A 21 4.94 -3.71 4.67
CA ALA A 21 6.16 -3.87 5.44
C ALA A 21 6.32 -2.67 6.37
N THR A 22 6.60 -2.95 7.63
CA THR A 22 6.90 -1.94 8.65
C THR A 22 8.13 -2.35 9.43
N VAL A 23 8.65 -1.45 10.24
CA VAL A 23 9.87 -1.68 11.03
C VAL A 23 9.54 -1.46 12.50
N ASN A 24 9.89 -2.41 13.35
CA ASN A 24 9.66 -2.27 14.77
C ASN A 24 10.73 -1.38 15.44
N LYS A 25 10.59 -1.18 16.76
CA LYS A 25 11.52 -0.33 17.53
C LYS A 25 12.96 -0.81 17.54
N ASN A 26 13.18 -2.11 17.26
CA ASN A 26 14.51 -2.71 17.21
C ASN A 26 15.12 -2.71 15.80
N GLY A 27 14.41 -2.15 14.82
CA GLY A 27 14.87 -2.15 13.44
C GLY A 27 14.54 -3.42 12.66
N ASP A 28 13.75 -4.33 13.22
CA ASP A 28 13.38 -5.57 12.54
C ASP A 28 12.24 -5.31 11.56
N PRO A 29 12.36 -5.76 10.30
CA PRO A 29 11.29 -5.65 9.33
C PRO A 29 10.19 -6.68 9.60
N GLN A 30 8.94 -6.26 9.40
CA GLN A 30 7.77 -7.10 9.56
C GLN A 30 6.84 -6.88 8.38
N VAL A 31 6.13 -7.92 7.93
CA VAL A 31 5.22 -7.84 6.79
C VAL A 31 3.89 -8.50 7.12
N ALA A 32 2.82 -7.92 6.62
CA ALA A 32 1.46 -8.45 6.78
C ALA A 32 0.66 -8.25 5.50
N ALA A 33 -0.19 -9.22 5.17
CA ALA A 33 -1.21 -9.02 4.14
C ALA A 33 -2.29 -8.10 4.70
N VAL A 34 -2.70 -7.11 3.91
CA VAL A 34 -3.62 -6.07 4.37
C VAL A 34 -4.67 -5.74 3.31
N THR A 35 -5.83 -5.31 3.77
CA THR A 35 -6.86 -4.71 2.93
C THR A 35 -6.58 -3.22 2.80
N PHE A 36 -6.69 -2.69 1.60
CA PHE A 36 -6.35 -1.30 1.32
C PHE A 36 -7.38 -0.65 0.40
N ARG A 37 -7.29 0.67 0.33
CA ARG A 37 -8.06 1.49 -0.59
C ARG A 37 -7.17 2.61 -1.12
N TYR A 38 -7.22 2.86 -2.44
CA TYR A 38 -6.67 4.10 -2.97
C TYR A 38 -7.59 5.25 -2.61
N ASN A 39 -7.03 6.29 -2.02
CA ASN A 39 -7.76 7.51 -1.65
C ASN A 39 -7.51 8.59 -2.71
N PRO A 40 -8.49 8.86 -3.60
CA PRO A 40 -8.29 9.81 -4.69
C PRO A 40 -8.23 11.26 -4.23
N GLU A 41 -8.81 11.58 -3.08
CA GLU A 41 -8.81 12.94 -2.56
C GLU A 41 -7.44 13.37 -2.06
N LEU A 42 -6.72 12.43 -1.43
CA LEU A 42 -5.40 12.70 -0.85
C LEU A 42 -4.25 12.10 -1.67
N ASP A 43 -4.56 11.27 -2.66
CA ASP A 43 -3.59 10.54 -3.47
C ASP A 43 -2.72 9.61 -2.61
N THR A 44 -3.36 8.88 -1.71
CA THR A 44 -2.71 8.02 -0.73
C THR A 44 -3.23 6.59 -0.81
N ILE A 45 -2.48 5.67 -0.19
CA ILE A 45 -2.95 4.31 0.06
C ILE A 45 -3.38 4.25 1.53
N ASP A 46 -4.63 3.92 1.75
CA ASP A 46 -5.23 3.82 3.07
C ASP A 46 -5.45 2.35 3.43
N ILE A 47 -4.97 1.95 4.59
CA ILE A 47 -4.97 0.56 5.05
C ILE A 47 -5.80 0.45 6.31
N GLY A 48 -6.79 -0.44 6.30
CA GLY A 48 -7.68 -0.68 7.42
C GLY A 48 -7.65 -2.13 7.89
N GLY A 49 -8.43 -2.41 8.91
CA GLY A 49 -8.60 -3.76 9.44
C GLY A 49 -9.65 -3.79 10.54
N TYR A 50 -10.08 -4.98 10.93
CA TYR A 50 -11.12 -5.14 11.97
C TYR A 50 -10.65 -4.67 13.34
N ASP A 51 -9.36 -4.80 13.64
CA ASP A 51 -8.77 -4.40 14.92
C ASP A 51 -7.42 -3.71 14.68
N ASN A 52 -7.39 -2.83 13.69
CA ASN A 52 -6.15 -2.23 13.18
C ASN A 52 -5.33 -1.53 14.27
N GLY A 53 -6.00 -0.81 15.16
CA GLY A 53 -5.33 -0.05 16.23
C GLY A 53 -4.56 -0.90 17.24
N ASN A 54 -4.86 -2.20 17.34
CA ASN A 54 -4.20 -3.13 18.27
C ASN A 54 -3.14 -4.00 17.60
N THR A 55 -2.81 -3.73 16.34
CA THR A 55 -1.83 -4.52 15.59
C THR A 55 -0.42 -3.97 15.77
N GLN A 56 0.58 -4.84 15.59
CA GLN A 56 1.98 -4.42 15.65
C GLN A 56 2.33 -3.45 14.52
N LYS A 57 1.78 -3.66 13.32
CA LYS A 57 2.02 -2.75 12.19
C LYS A 57 1.54 -1.32 12.49
N PHE A 58 0.39 -1.19 13.17
CA PHE A 58 -0.13 0.13 13.56
C PHE A 58 0.82 0.80 14.56
N ARG A 59 1.27 0.05 15.57
CA ARG A 59 2.23 0.57 16.56
C ARG A 59 3.57 0.95 15.92
N ASN A 60 4.05 0.14 14.97
CA ASN A 60 5.30 0.44 14.25
C ASN A 60 5.20 1.76 13.48
N VAL A 61 4.10 1.95 12.75
CA VAL A 61 3.86 3.18 11.99
C VAL A 61 3.73 4.38 12.93
N ALA A 62 2.99 4.23 14.04
CA ALA A 62 2.86 5.30 15.03
C ALA A 62 4.21 5.71 15.61
N LEU A 63 5.14 4.74 15.73
CA LEU A 63 6.46 4.98 16.31
C LEU A 63 7.41 5.69 15.34
N ASN A 64 7.47 5.26 14.07
CA ASN A 64 8.54 5.72 13.18
C ASN A 64 8.09 6.20 11.80
N GLY A 65 6.84 6.00 11.42
CA GLY A 65 6.32 6.46 10.13
C GLY A 65 6.92 5.78 8.90
N LYS A 66 7.60 4.66 9.06
CA LYS A 66 8.28 3.95 7.96
C LYS A 66 7.43 2.80 7.46
N ALA A 67 7.19 2.78 6.14
CA ALA A 67 6.43 1.69 5.53
C ALA A 67 6.76 1.54 4.06
N SER A 68 6.61 0.31 3.57
CA SER A 68 6.61 0.00 2.16
C SER A 68 5.40 -0.90 1.87
N PHE A 69 4.72 -0.64 0.78
CA PHE A 69 3.51 -1.34 0.40
C PHE A 69 3.71 -1.99 -0.96
N LEU A 70 3.36 -3.27 -1.06
CA LEU A 70 3.53 -4.04 -2.30
C LEU A 70 2.20 -4.67 -2.71
N ILE A 71 1.86 -4.48 -3.98
CA ILE A 71 0.81 -5.25 -4.64
C ILE A 71 1.48 -6.10 -5.70
N ASP A 72 1.13 -7.37 -5.79
CA ASP A 72 1.72 -8.28 -6.76
C ASP A 72 0.73 -9.35 -7.17
N ASP A 73 0.83 -9.80 -8.40
CA ASP A 73 0.12 -10.97 -8.89
C ASP A 73 0.86 -11.56 -10.09
N VAL A 74 0.46 -12.76 -10.49
CA VAL A 74 1.01 -13.46 -11.65
C VAL A 74 -0.13 -13.99 -12.47
N LEU A 75 -0.24 -13.54 -13.73
CA LEU A 75 -1.19 -14.10 -14.67
C LEU A 75 -0.58 -15.28 -15.43
N PRO A 76 -1.40 -16.25 -15.87
CA PRO A 76 -0.90 -17.39 -16.64
C PRO A 76 -0.32 -16.95 -17.99
N PRO A 77 0.69 -17.64 -18.54
CA PRO A 77 1.43 -18.75 -17.94
C PRO A 77 2.48 -18.32 -16.92
N TRP A 78 3.06 -17.14 -17.07
CA TRP A 78 4.03 -16.56 -16.14
C TRP A 78 4.20 -15.08 -16.50
N LYS A 79 3.21 -14.28 -16.10
CA LYS A 79 3.18 -12.84 -16.40
C LYS A 79 2.99 -12.04 -15.12
N PRO A 80 4.09 -11.81 -14.37
CA PRO A 80 4.00 -11.06 -13.12
C PRO A 80 3.74 -9.58 -13.34
N ARG A 81 3.01 -9.01 -12.38
CA ARG A 81 2.87 -7.56 -12.19
C ARG A 81 3.22 -7.24 -10.76
N THR A 82 3.92 -6.15 -10.55
CA THR A 82 4.29 -5.70 -9.22
C THR A 82 4.21 -4.19 -9.14
N LEU A 83 3.75 -3.69 -8.00
CA LEU A 83 3.76 -2.26 -7.71
C LEU A 83 4.18 -2.08 -6.27
N GLU A 84 5.34 -1.48 -6.06
CA GLU A 84 5.86 -1.14 -4.73
C GLU A 84 5.74 0.36 -4.50
N ILE A 85 5.21 0.73 -3.35
CA ILE A 85 5.02 2.12 -2.95
C ILE A 85 5.76 2.31 -1.64
N ARG A 86 6.84 3.08 -1.66
CA ARG A 86 7.58 3.48 -0.48
C ARG A 86 7.15 4.87 -0.08
N GLY A 87 6.92 5.09 1.19
CA GLY A 87 6.46 6.39 1.60
C GLY A 87 6.49 6.62 3.10
N HIS A 88 6.01 7.79 3.46
CA HIS A 88 5.75 8.14 4.85
C HIS A 88 4.39 7.60 5.24
N ALA A 89 4.32 6.93 6.38
CA ALA A 89 3.08 6.37 6.89
C ALA A 89 2.65 7.07 8.18
N GLU A 90 1.34 7.23 8.31
CA GLU A 90 0.72 7.83 9.49
C GLU A 90 -0.27 6.84 10.10
N ALA A 91 -0.27 6.75 11.43
CA ALA A 91 -1.25 5.98 12.20
C ALA A 91 -2.33 6.96 12.69
N LEU A 92 -3.53 6.82 12.17
CA LEU A 92 -4.64 7.74 12.41
C LEU A 92 -5.73 7.05 13.21
N SER A 93 -6.44 7.81 14.05
CA SER A 93 -7.52 7.29 14.90
C SER A 93 -8.87 7.22 14.19
N GLU A 94 -8.98 7.76 12.98
CA GLU A 94 -10.23 7.85 12.24
C GLU A 94 -10.04 7.47 10.77
N GLY A 95 -11.11 7.04 10.12
CA GLY A 95 -11.14 6.81 8.68
C GLY A 95 -11.08 5.34 8.25
N GLY A 96 -10.85 4.41 9.17
CA GLY A 96 -10.71 2.99 8.82
C GLY A 96 -11.93 2.41 8.12
N GLU A 97 -13.12 2.87 8.46
CA GLU A 97 -14.37 2.43 7.84
C GLU A 97 -14.50 2.87 6.37
N THR A 98 -13.71 3.84 5.93
CA THR A 98 -13.67 4.23 4.51
C THR A 98 -12.96 3.21 3.64
N VAL A 99 -12.10 2.37 4.23
CA VAL A 99 -11.42 1.28 3.52
C VAL A 99 -12.42 0.14 3.28
N ARG A 100 -13.15 -0.22 4.30
CA ARG A 100 -14.21 -1.23 4.20
C ARG A 100 -15.18 -1.07 5.36
N SER A 101 -16.48 -1.20 5.07
CA SER A 101 -17.53 -1.20 6.09
C SER A 101 -17.28 -2.30 7.13
N GLY A 102 -17.43 -1.98 8.40
CA GLY A 102 -17.19 -2.89 9.52
C GLY A 102 -15.77 -2.89 10.06
N PHE A 103 -14.85 -2.19 9.42
CA PHE A 103 -13.48 -2.03 9.93
C PHE A 103 -13.46 -1.09 11.13
N SER A 104 -12.44 -1.25 11.99
CA SER A 104 -12.20 -0.32 13.08
C SER A 104 -11.87 1.08 12.53
N PRO A 105 -12.06 2.14 13.31
CA PRO A 105 -11.76 3.50 12.84
C PRO A 105 -10.28 3.76 12.60
N HIS A 106 -9.38 2.98 13.19
CA HIS A 106 -7.94 3.18 13.06
C HIS A 106 -7.47 2.91 11.63
N LEU A 107 -6.65 3.81 11.11
CA LEU A 107 -6.22 3.82 9.71
C LEU A 107 -4.71 4.00 9.63
N ILE A 108 -4.06 3.26 8.73
CA ILE A 108 -2.70 3.54 8.32
C ILE A 108 -2.77 4.20 6.93
N ARG A 109 -2.17 5.38 6.80
CA ARG A 109 -2.15 6.13 5.54
C ARG A 109 -0.74 6.28 5.03
N ILE A 110 -0.51 5.85 3.79
CA ILE A 110 0.80 5.97 3.15
C ILE A 110 0.74 7.07 2.10
N THR A 111 1.62 8.06 2.26
CA THR A 111 1.85 9.09 1.26
C THR A 111 3.04 8.65 0.41
N PRO A 112 2.85 8.40 -0.88
CA PRO A 112 3.93 7.88 -1.73
C PRO A 112 5.10 8.85 -1.85
N ARG A 113 6.32 8.29 -1.84
CA ARG A 113 7.57 9.03 -2.10
C ARG A 113 8.37 8.41 -3.22
N ARG A 114 8.23 7.10 -3.42
CA ARG A 114 8.84 6.37 -4.51
C ARG A 114 7.89 5.29 -4.99
N ILE A 115 7.75 5.19 -6.31
CA ILE A 115 6.86 4.21 -6.94
C ILE A 115 7.70 3.37 -7.91
N ILE A 116 7.61 2.05 -7.76
CA ILE A 116 8.31 1.06 -8.59
C ILE A 116 7.26 0.14 -9.18
N PHE A 117 7.13 0.15 -10.51
CA PHE A 117 6.09 -0.59 -11.22
C PHE A 117 6.68 -1.49 -12.30
N ALA A 118 6.18 -2.71 -12.37
CA ALA A 118 6.51 -3.65 -13.43
C ALA A 118 5.26 -4.40 -13.88
N ASP A 119 5.00 -4.42 -15.17
CA ASP A 119 3.87 -5.12 -15.77
C ASP A 119 4.35 -5.88 -16.99
N THR A 120 4.38 -7.21 -16.89
CA THR A 120 4.79 -8.09 -17.98
C THR A 120 3.60 -8.60 -18.79
N THR A 121 2.38 -8.18 -18.46
CA THR A 121 1.17 -8.59 -19.18
C THR A 121 0.94 -7.78 -20.45
N VAL A 122 1.70 -6.72 -20.65
CA VAL A 122 1.65 -5.84 -21.82
C VAL A 122 2.88 -6.03 -22.70
N ASP A 123 2.78 -5.68 -23.97
CA ASP A 123 3.89 -5.80 -24.95
C ASP A 123 4.16 -4.42 -25.56
N PRO A 124 5.37 -3.84 -25.37
CA PRO A 124 6.48 -4.38 -24.56
C PRO A 124 6.18 -4.29 -23.05
N PRO A 125 6.86 -5.10 -22.22
CA PRO A 125 6.71 -5.00 -20.79
C PRO A 125 7.04 -3.61 -20.26
N GLN A 126 6.29 -3.15 -19.28
CA GLN A 126 6.50 -1.82 -18.69
C GLN A 126 7.30 -1.96 -17.39
N HIS A 127 8.27 -1.06 -17.22
CA HIS A 127 9.08 -0.95 -16.01
C HIS A 127 9.33 0.52 -15.74
N SER A 128 9.08 0.95 -14.51
CA SER A 128 9.39 2.31 -14.11
C SER A 128 9.77 2.38 -12.64
N LYS A 129 10.67 3.30 -12.33
CA LYS A 129 11.09 3.62 -10.97
C LYS A 129 11.23 5.12 -10.91
N ARG A 130 10.56 5.75 -9.96
CA ARG A 130 10.68 7.20 -9.82
C ARG A 130 10.37 7.67 -8.41
N ASN A 131 10.98 8.77 -8.04
CA ASN A 131 10.60 9.52 -6.85
C ASN A 131 9.43 10.45 -7.19
N VAL A 132 8.54 10.62 -6.25
CA VAL A 132 7.33 11.42 -6.45
C VAL A 132 7.15 12.44 -5.34
#